data_94b143c5a4dbe2532f39765c25341bb9
#
_entry.id   94b143c5a4dbe2532f39765c25341bb9
#
_cell.length_a   1.000
_cell.length_b   1.000
_cell.length_c   1.000
_cell.angle_alpha   90.00
_cell.angle_beta   90.00
_cell.angle_gamma   90.00
#
_symmetry.space_group_name_H-M   'P 1'
#
loop_
_entity.id
_entity.type
_entity.pdbx_description
1 polymer ?
#
loop_
_entity_poly.entity_id
_entity_poly.type
_entity_poly.pdbx_seq_one_letter_code
_entity_poly.pdbx_strand_id
1 'polypeptide(L)'
;MNTANEIILYQANNDTVQLEVRLENETVWLTQNQMVDLFERDRTVITKHVNNVFKEGELDEKSNVHFLHIANSDKPVKFYSLNVIISVGYRIKSQRGTQFRIWATSVLKDYLLKGYAANQRFERLEKRVAETENKIDFFVKTALPPIEGIFYDGQIFDAYTFAADLIKSAKKSIVLIDNYYR
;
A
#
# COMPACT_ATOMS: atom_id res chain seq x y z
N MET A 1 -19.68 -10.63 14.35
CA MET A 1 -19.82 -9.17 14.39
C MET A 1 -19.68 -8.68 12.97
N ASN A 2 -20.81 -8.31 12.33
CA ASN A 2 -20.84 -7.81 10.95
C ASN A 2 -20.51 -6.32 10.99
N THR A 3 -19.31 -5.96 10.62
CA THR A 3 -19.01 -4.59 10.23
C THR A 3 -19.37 -4.44 8.75
N ALA A 4 -20.62 -4.06 8.47
CA ALA A 4 -20.98 -3.50 7.19
C ALA A 4 -20.27 -2.14 7.09
N ASN A 5 -19.15 -2.10 6.39
CA ASN A 5 -18.51 -0.84 6.03
C ASN A 5 -19.34 -0.23 4.89
N GLU A 6 -20.10 0.81 5.24
CA GLU A 6 -20.80 1.65 4.29
C GLU A 6 -19.74 2.43 3.48
N ILE A 7 -19.54 2.05 2.21
CA ILE A 7 -18.69 2.83 1.32
C ILE A 7 -19.58 3.61 0.37
N ILE A 8 -19.42 4.92 0.40
CA ILE A 8 -19.97 5.81 -0.62
C ILE A 8 -19.15 5.59 -1.90
N LEU A 9 -19.63 4.72 -2.78
CA LEU A 9 -18.97 4.42 -4.05
C LEU A 9 -18.99 5.57 -5.05
N TYR A 10 -19.98 6.44 -4.95
CA TYR A 10 -20.18 7.47 -5.94
C TYR A 10 -21.07 8.60 -5.41
N GLN A 11 -20.61 9.81 -5.50
CA GLN A 11 -21.34 11.02 -5.21
C GLN A 11 -21.63 11.75 -6.53
N ALA A 12 -22.82 11.57 -7.10
CA ALA A 12 -23.29 12.41 -8.19
C ALA A 12 -23.66 13.79 -7.63
N ASN A 13 -23.33 14.85 -8.35
CA ASN A 13 -23.74 16.20 -7.98
C ASN A 13 -25.24 16.24 -7.68
N ASN A 14 -25.59 16.51 -6.43
CA ASN A 14 -26.90 16.70 -5.84
C ASN A 14 -27.79 15.48 -5.51
N ASP A 15 -27.43 14.24 -5.86
CA ASP A 15 -28.15 13.06 -5.38
C ASP A 15 -27.13 12.03 -4.86
N THR A 16 -27.14 11.84 -3.55
CA THR A 16 -26.36 10.80 -2.89
C THR A 16 -27.03 9.47 -3.12
N VAL A 17 -26.55 8.67 -4.07
CA VAL A 17 -26.89 7.26 -4.14
C VAL A 17 -26.04 6.55 -3.09
N GLN A 18 -26.61 6.36 -1.90
CA GLN A 18 -26.02 5.49 -0.88
C GLN A 18 -26.30 4.03 -1.30
N LEU A 19 -25.25 3.34 -1.71
CA LEU A 19 -25.30 1.91 -1.94
C LEU A 19 -24.63 1.22 -0.74
N GLU A 20 -25.40 0.36 -0.05
CA GLU A 20 -24.79 -0.59 0.87
C GLU A 20 -23.86 -1.53 0.08
N VAL A 21 -22.58 -1.35 0.25
CA VAL A 21 -21.57 -2.08 -0.48
C VAL A 21 -20.90 -3.09 0.43
N ARG A 22 -20.85 -4.32 0.01
CA ARG A 22 -20.11 -5.35 0.71
C ARG A 22 -18.63 -5.27 0.31
N LEU A 23 -17.77 -4.99 1.27
CA LEU A 23 -16.33 -5.14 1.14
C LEU A 23 -15.93 -6.56 1.53
N GLU A 24 -15.31 -7.26 0.62
CA GLU A 24 -14.71 -8.56 0.88
C GLU A 24 -13.40 -8.64 0.10
N ASN A 25 -12.29 -8.99 0.76
CA ASN A 25 -10.96 -9.06 0.15
C ASN A 25 -10.51 -7.76 -0.55
N GLU A 26 -10.72 -6.61 0.09
CA GLU A 26 -10.32 -5.29 -0.43
C GLU A 26 -11.00 -4.88 -1.74
N THR A 27 -12.10 -5.53 -2.12
CA THR A 27 -12.87 -5.19 -3.31
C THR A 27 -14.36 -5.03 -3.01
N VAL A 28 -15.05 -4.36 -3.90
CA VAL A 28 -16.46 -4.05 -3.82
C VAL A 28 -17.26 -5.08 -4.61
N TRP A 29 -18.36 -5.55 -4.02
CA TRP A 29 -19.26 -6.49 -4.64
C TRP A 29 -20.68 -5.91 -4.72
N LEU A 30 -21.26 -5.88 -5.90
CA LEU A 30 -22.64 -5.45 -6.13
C LEU A 30 -23.49 -6.58 -6.73
N THR A 31 -24.75 -6.60 -6.33
CA THR A 31 -25.77 -7.38 -7.01
C THR A 31 -26.17 -6.72 -8.32
N GLN A 32 -26.82 -7.47 -9.19
CA GLN A 32 -27.36 -6.92 -10.43
C GLN A 32 -28.38 -5.81 -10.20
N ASN A 33 -29.23 -5.91 -9.15
CA ASN A 33 -30.19 -4.88 -8.81
C ASN A 33 -29.50 -3.59 -8.38
N GLN A 34 -28.45 -3.68 -7.56
CA GLN A 34 -27.64 -2.51 -7.18
C GLN A 34 -26.98 -1.84 -8.40
N MET A 35 -26.56 -2.62 -9.42
CA MET A 35 -26.07 -2.05 -10.68
C MET A 35 -27.18 -1.37 -11.50
N VAL A 36 -28.43 -1.88 -11.46
CA VAL A 36 -29.60 -1.24 -12.05
C VAL A 36 -29.80 0.15 -11.43
N ASP A 37 -29.76 0.24 -10.11
CA ASP A 37 -29.93 1.49 -9.37
C ASP A 37 -28.75 2.45 -9.61
N LEU A 38 -27.51 1.92 -9.60
CA LEU A 38 -26.31 2.70 -9.83
C LEU A 38 -26.30 3.39 -11.20
N PHE A 39 -26.67 2.65 -12.24
CA PHE A 39 -26.58 3.12 -13.62
C PHE A 39 -27.91 3.64 -14.20
N GLU A 40 -28.99 3.55 -13.44
CA GLU A 40 -30.37 3.90 -13.89
C GLU A 40 -30.70 3.27 -15.24
N ARG A 41 -30.56 1.92 -15.31
CA ARG A 41 -30.83 1.14 -16.51
C ARG A 41 -31.59 -0.12 -16.19
N ASP A 42 -32.42 -0.54 -17.15
CA ASP A 42 -33.19 -1.77 -17.04
C ASP A 42 -32.28 -2.97 -16.77
N ARG A 43 -32.81 -3.90 -15.98
CA ARG A 43 -32.13 -5.13 -15.62
C ARG A 43 -31.66 -5.94 -16.84
N THR A 44 -32.46 -5.94 -17.92
CA THR A 44 -32.13 -6.62 -19.18
C THR A 44 -30.88 -6.04 -19.84
N VAL A 45 -30.71 -4.71 -19.78
CA VAL A 45 -29.51 -4.03 -20.31
C VAL A 45 -28.30 -4.37 -19.46
N ILE A 46 -28.42 -4.35 -18.14
CA ILE A 46 -27.34 -4.74 -17.22
C ILE A 46 -26.94 -6.20 -17.48
N THR A 47 -27.93 -7.12 -17.54
CA THR A 47 -27.69 -8.54 -17.84
C THR A 47 -26.91 -8.73 -19.15
N LYS A 48 -27.31 -8.01 -20.19
CA LYS A 48 -26.65 -8.07 -21.49
C LYS A 48 -25.18 -7.67 -21.40
N HIS A 49 -24.89 -6.57 -20.71
CA HIS A 49 -23.52 -6.07 -20.58
C HIS A 49 -22.67 -7.00 -19.70
N VAL A 50 -23.19 -7.50 -18.59
CA VAL A 50 -22.51 -8.49 -17.75
C VAL A 50 -22.16 -9.75 -18.54
N ASN A 51 -23.14 -10.30 -19.28
CA ASN A 51 -22.90 -11.49 -20.11
C ASN A 51 -21.85 -11.23 -21.20
N ASN A 52 -21.84 -10.05 -21.80
CA ASN A 52 -20.86 -9.70 -22.82
C ASN A 52 -19.43 -9.61 -22.25
N VAL A 53 -19.26 -9.09 -21.02
CA VAL A 53 -17.95 -9.03 -20.35
C VAL A 53 -17.33 -10.43 -20.26
N PHE A 54 -18.12 -11.43 -19.86
CA PHE A 54 -17.64 -12.80 -19.74
C PHE A 54 -17.51 -13.50 -21.10
N LYS A 55 -18.47 -13.29 -22.00
CA LYS A 55 -18.47 -13.89 -23.33
C LYS A 55 -17.29 -13.42 -24.20
N GLU A 56 -16.91 -12.17 -24.08
CA GLU A 56 -15.79 -11.56 -24.80
C GLU A 56 -14.43 -11.90 -24.16
N GLY A 57 -14.44 -12.60 -23.01
CA GLY A 57 -13.22 -13.00 -22.30
C GLY A 57 -12.49 -11.83 -21.63
N GLU A 58 -13.17 -10.69 -21.45
CA GLU A 58 -12.59 -9.54 -20.73
C GLU A 58 -12.28 -9.89 -19.27
N LEU A 59 -13.18 -10.65 -18.63
CA LEU A 59 -13.02 -11.14 -17.26
C LEU A 59 -13.42 -12.62 -17.15
N ASP A 60 -12.77 -13.34 -16.24
CA ASP A 60 -13.15 -14.70 -15.87
C ASP A 60 -14.34 -14.71 -14.90
N GLU A 61 -15.39 -15.49 -15.18
CA GLU A 61 -16.60 -15.53 -14.35
C GLU A 61 -16.32 -16.10 -12.96
N LYS A 62 -15.44 -17.12 -12.85
CA LYS A 62 -15.21 -17.81 -11.56
C LYS A 62 -14.60 -16.92 -10.51
N SER A 63 -13.72 -16.00 -10.90
CA SER A 63 -13.06 -15.05 -9.99
C SER A 63 -13.85 -13.75 -9.77
N ASN A 64 -14.87 -13.48 -10.59
CA ASN A 64 -15.59 -12.22 -10.59
C ASN A 64 -17.07 -12.34 -10.25
N VAL A 65 -17.56 -13.55 -9.94
CA VAL A 65 -18.95 -13.79 -9.52
C VAL A 65 -18.98 -14.65 -8.25
N HIS A 66 -19.64 -14.16 -7.22
CA HIS A 66 -19.91 -14.91 -6.00
C HIS A 66 -21.40 -15.17 -5.85
N PHE A 67 -21.74 -16.33 -5.30
CA PHE A 67 -23.09 -16.73 -4.96
C PHE A 67 -23.26 -16.71 -3.45
N LEU A 68 -24.11 -15.84 -2.93
CA LEU A 68 -24.33 -15.71 -1.51
C LEU A 68 -25.81 -15.84 -1.17
N HIS A 69 -26.12 -16.57 -0.08
CA HIS A 69 -27.43 -16.55 0.51
C HIS A 69 -27.59 -15.31 1.36
N ILE A 70 -28.58 -14.49 1.03
CA ILE A 70 -28.98 -13.32 1.82
C ILE A 70 -30.24 -13.65 2.62
N ALA A 71 -30.40 -12.98 3.77
CA ALA A 71 -31.62 -13.11 4.55
C ALA A 71 -32.83 -12.76 3.68
N ASN A 72 -33.91 -13.54 3.77
CA ASN A 72 -35.16 -13.42 3.00
C ASN A 72 -35.04 -13.83 1.51
N SER A 73 -34.04 -14.61 1.09
CA SER A 73 -33.97 -15.19 -0.24
C SER A 73 -33.78 -16.70 -0.19
N ASP A 74 -34.71 -17.46 -0.76
CA ASP A 74 -34.61 -18.93 -0.88
C ASP A 74 -33.54 -19.38 -1.89
N LYS A 75 -33.06 -18.45 -2.73
CA LYS A 75 -32.07 -18.70 -3.76
C LYS A 75 -30.83 -17.87 -3.55
N PRO A 76 -29.64 -18.42 -3.86
CA PRO A 76 -28.42 -17.64 -3.80
C PRO A 76 -28.45 -16.46 -4.80
N VAL A 77 -28.00 -15.33 -4.34
CA VAL A 77 -27.92 -14.10 -5.14
C VAL A 77 -26.52 -13.96 -5.69
N LYS A 78 -26.40 -13.59 -6.98
CA LYS A 78 -25.13 -13.31 -7.63
C LYS A 78 -24.63 -11.93 -7.25
N PHE A 79 -23.39 -11.89 -6.80
CA PHE A 79 -22.61 -10.67 -6.58
C PHE A 79 -21.48 -10.60 -7.59
N TYR A 80 -21.24 -9.41 -8.11
CA TYR A 80 -20.25 -9.12 -9.14
C TYR A 80 -19.16 -8.22 -8.59
N SER A 81 -17.91 -8.52 -8.92
CA SER A 81 -16.73 -7.78 -8.46
C SER A 81 -16.69 -6.34 -9.00
N LEU A 82 -15.85 -5.51 -8.40
CA LEU A 82 -15.59 -4.15 -8.89
C LEU A 82 -15.14 -4.12 -10.36
N ASN A 83 -14.40 -5.12 -10.82
CA ASN A 83 -13.97 -5.21 -12.21
C ASN A 83 -15.17 -5.30 -13.17
N VAL A 84 -16.15 -6.15 -12.83
CA VAL A 84 -17.39 -6.27 -13.62
C VAL A 84 -18.19 -4.97 -13.60
N ILE A 85 -18.28 -4.31 -12.42
CA ILE A 85 -19.01 -3.05 -12.27
C ILE A 85 -18.37 -1.97 -13.17
N ILE A 86 -17.05 -1.88 -13.19
CA ILE A 86 -16.31 -0.94 -14.03
C ILE A 86 -16.56 -1.24 -15.51
N SER A 87 -16.38 -2.49 -15.95
CA SER A 87 -16.56 -2.92 -17.34
C SER A 87 -17.98 -2.64 -17.85
N VAL A 88 -19.00 -2.92 -17.01
CA VAL A 88 -20.39 -2.60 -17.30
C VAL A 88 -20.61 -1.08 -17.39
N GLY A 89 -20.06 -0.31 -16.44
CA GLY A 89 -20.18 1.15 -16.39
C GLY A 89 -19.60 1.85 -17.62
N TYR A 90 -18.51 1.34 -18.18
CA TYR A 90 -17.93 1.85 -19.42
C TYR A 90 -18.78 1.53 -20.67
N ARG A 91 -19.57 0.48 -20.64
CA ARG A 91 -20.42 0.05 -21.77
C ARG A 91 -21.81 0.68 -21.77
N ILE A 92 -22.26 1.16 -20.62
CA ILE A 92 -23.61 1.73 -20.46
C ILE A 92 -23.67 3.16 -21.03
N LYS A 93 -24.67 3.35 -21.91
CA LYS A 93 -25.01 4.67 -22.49
C LYS A 93 -26.15 5.29 -21.69
N SER A 94 -25.84 5.89 -20.54
CA SER A 94 -26.77 6.68 -19.71
C SER A 94 -26.08 7.91 -19.14
N GLN A 95 -26.85 8.84 -18.61
CA GLN A 95 -26.31 9.99 -17.91
C GLN A 95 -25.50 9.55 -16.69
N ARG A 96 -26.01 8.61 -15.88
CA ARG A 96 -25.30 8.01 -14.74
C ARG A 96 -24.04 7.25 -15.17
N GLY A 97 -24.09 6.51 -16.28
CA GLY A 97 -22.88 5.86 -16.84
C GLY A 97 -21.81 6.86 -17.27
N THR A 98 -22.22 8.01 -17.82
CA THR A 98 -21.28 9.09 -18.16
C THR A 98 -20.67 9.72 -16.90
N GLN A 99 -21.46 10.01 -15.89
CA GLN A 99 -21.00 10.53 -14.61
C GLN A 99 -20.04 9.56 -13.93
N PHE A 100 -20.38 8.25 -13.93
CA PHE A 100 -19.51 7.20 -13.41
C PHE A 100 -18.12 7.18 -14.10
N ARG A 101 -18.08 7.29 -15.43
CA ARG A 101 -16.82 7.33 -16.19
C ARG A 101 -15.99 8.57 -15.87
N ILE A 102 -16.62 9.73 -15.73
CA ILE A 102 -15.93 10.97 -15.32
C ILE A 102 -15.32 10.81 -13.94
N TRP A 103 -16.08 10.29 -12.99
CA TRP A 103 -15.61 10.02 -11.63
C TRP A 103 -14.48 8.99 -11.61
N ALA A 104 -14.63 7.85 -12.26
CA ALA A 104 -13.61 6.80 -12.33
C ALA A 104 -12.30 7.31 -12.96
N THR A 105 -12.40 8.14 -14.01
CA THR A 105 -11.25 8.79 -14.64
C THR A 105 -10.56 9.77 -13.69
N SER A 106 -11.33 10.53 -12.90
CA SER A 106 -10.77 11.44 -11.90
C SER A 106 -10.01 10.68 -10.81
N VAL A 107 -10.61 9.61 -10.26
CA VAL A 107 -9.96 8.76 -9.24
C VAL A 107 -8.67 8.17 -9.78
N LEU A 108 -8.69 7.64 -11.02
CA LEU A 108 -7.48 7.09 -11.64
C LEU A 108 -6.39 8.14 -11.84
N LYS A 109 -6.74 9.33 -12.33
CA LYS A 109 -5.79 10.44 -12.48
C LYS A 109 -5.18 10.83 -11.14
N ASP A 110 -6.01 10.99 -10.10
CA ASP A 110 -5.55 11.35 -8.77
C ASP A 110 -4.60 10.28 -8.20
N TYR A 111 -4.92 9.02 -8.39
CA TYR A 111 -4.06 7.90 -7.95
C TYR A 111 -2.70 7.93 -8.67
N LEU A 112 -2.69 8.09 -9.99
CA LEU A 112 -1.46 8.16 -10.79
C LEU A 112 -0.61 9.37 -10.41
N LEU A 113 -1.22 10.55 -10.24
CA LEU A 113 -0.50 11.77 -9.85
C LEU A 113 0.07 11.67 -8.43
N LYS A 114 -0.71 11.13 -7.48
CA LYS A 114 -0.25 10.90 -6.10
C LYS A 114 0.87 9.85 -6.06
N GLY A 115 0.73 8.77 -6.82
CA GLY A 115 1.75 7.73 -6.95
C GLY A 115 3.06 8.29 -7.51
N TYR A 116 2.99 9.10 -8.56
CA TYR A 116 4.17 9.75 -9.13
C TYR A 116 4.86 10.70 -8.13
N ALA A 117 4.10 11.54 -7.43
CA ALA A 117 4.63 12.44 -6.42
C ALA A 117 5.25 11.68 -5.23
N ALA A 118 4.65 10.56 -4.82
CA ALA A 118 5.19 9.70 -3.78
C ALA A 118 6.53 9.08 -4.21
N ASN A 119 6.61 8.53 -5.43
CA ASN A 119 7.85 7.93 -5.96
C ASN A 119 9.00 8.94 -6.00
N GLN A 120 8.74 10.18 -6.48
CA GLN A 120 9.76 11.23 -6.46
C GLN A 120 10.22 11.58 -5.03
N ARG A 121 9.34 11.48 -4.05
CA ARG A 121 9.69 11.71 -2.65
C ARG A 121 10.52 10.56 -2.09
N PHE A 122 10.21 9.32 -2.44
CA PHE A 122 10.99 8.14 -2.07
C PHE A 122 12.40 8.21 -2.66
N GLU A 123 12.55 8.46 -3.95
CA GLU A 123 13.87 8.62 -4.59
C GLU A 123 14.74 9.69 -3.91
N ARG A 124 14.14 10.83 -3.52
CA ARG A 124 14.84 11.88 -2.78
C ARG A 124 15.26 11.42 -1.38
N LEU A 125 14.42 10.64 -0.70
CA LEU A 125 14.74 10.10 0.61
C LEU A 125 15.85 9.07 0.52
N GLU A 126 15.79 8.14 -0.43
CA GLU A 126 16.83 7.14 -0.68
C GLU A 126 18.18 7.79 -0.95
N LYS A 127 18.21 8.83 -1.81
CA LYS A 127 19.43 9.58 -2.07
C LYS A 127 20.00 10.23 -0.79
N ARG A 128 19.15 10.84 0.03
CA ARG A 128 19.58 11.44 1.30
C ARG A 128 20.08 10.41 2.31
N VAL A 129 19.45 9.24 2.36
CA VAL A 129 19.89 8.13 3.21
C VAL A 129 21.29 7.67 2.75
N ALA A 130 21.47 7.39 1.47
CA ALA A 130 22.77 6.98 0.92
C ALA A 130 23.88 8.04 1.16
N GLU A 131 23.56 9.32 1.02
CA GLU A 131 24.51 10.40 1.34
C GLU A 131 24.89 10.42 2.83
N THR A 132 23.92 10.13 3.71
CA THR A 132 24.14 10.08 5.18
C THR A 132 24.96 8.86 5.55
N GLU A 133 24.66 7.69 5.00
CA GLU A 133 25.41 6.45 5.19
C GLU A 133 26.89 6.64 4.76
N ASN A 134 27.12 7.22 3.59
CA ASN A 134 28.48 7.53 3.12
C ASN A 134 29.24 8.46 4.06
N LYS A 135 28.56 9.46 4.65
CA LYS A 135 29.18 10.34 5.65
C LYS A 135 29.51 9.57 6.93
N ILE A 136 28.59 8.75 7.42
CA ILE A 136 28.82 7.92 8.61
C ILE A 136 29.99 6.97 8.36
N ASP A 137 30.04 6.27 7.23
CA ASP A 137 31.13 5.39 6.84
C ASP A 137 32.46 6.13 6.77
N PHE A 138 32.45 7.34 6.24
CA PHE A 138 33.63 8.20 6.24
C PHE A 138 34.10 8.50 7.67
N PHE A 139 33.20 8.91 8.56
CA PHE A 139 33.54 9.16 9.97
C PHE A 139 34.05 7.90 10.68
N VAL A 140 33.41 6.77 10.48
CA VAL A 140 33.84 5.49 11.08
C VAL A 140 35.23 5.08 10.58
N LYS A 141 35.51 5.26 9.30
CA LYS A 141 36.84 4.89 8.70
C LYS A 141 37.93 5.89 9.01
N THR A 142 37.58 7.17 9.23
CA THR A 142 38.53 8.24 9.54
C THR A 142 38.61 8.55 11.04
N ALA A 143 37.69 8.01 11.83
CA ALA A 143 37.81 8.08 13.28
C ALA A 143 39.15 7.46 13.66
N LEU A 144 40.00 8.27 14.31
CA LEU A 144 41.22 7.75 14.91
C LEU A 144 40.84 6.56 15.77
N PRO A 145 41.69 5.50 15.83
CA PRO A 145 41.45 4.39 16.73
C PRO A 145 41.18 4.96 18.12
N PRO A 146 40.20 4.40 18.84
CA PRO A 146 39.79 4.94 20.11
C PRO A 146 41.00 5.11 21.02
N ILE A 147 41.37 6.36 21.29
CA ILE A 147 42.50 6.68 22.16
C ILE A 147 42.10 6.39 23.60
N GLU A 148 40.81 6.32 23.87
CA GLU A 148 40.22 6.05 25.18
C GLU A 148 39.29 4.85 25.11
N GLY A 149 39.42 3.89 25.99
CA GLY A 149 38.53 2.74 26.15
C GLY A 149 37.89 2.79 27.54
N ILE A 150 36.57 2.72 27.63
CA ILE A 150 35.83 2.53 28.85
C ILE A 150 35.51 1.05 29.00
N PHE A 151 36.01 0.42 30.07
CA PHE A 151 35.78 -1.00 30.33
C PHE A 151 35.00 -1.13 31.63
N TYR A 152 33.99 -1.99 31.60
CA TYR A 152 33.20 -2.30 32.79
C TYR A 152 33.78 -3.49 33.55
N ASP A 153 33.38 -3.65 34.79
CA ASP A 153 33.86 -4.73 35.65
C ASP A 153 33.58 -6.09 34.98
N GLY A 154 34.61 -6.95 34.90
CA GLY A 154 34.55 -8.25 34.21
C GLY A 154 34.99 -8.26 32.75
N GLN A 155 35.24 -7.11 32.11
CA GLN A 155 35.72 -7.04 30.69
C GLN A 155 37.27 -7.07 30.59
N ILE A 156 37.90 -7.95 31.33
CA ILE A 156 39.40 -8.07 31.35
C ILE A 156 39.97 -8.42 30.00
N PHE A 157 39.33 -9.32 29.25
CA PHE A 157 39.76 -9.75 27.94
C PHE A 157 39.72 -8.62 26.90
N ASP A 158 38.66 -7.84 26.91
CA ASP A 158 38.46 -6.72 25.99
C ASP A 158 39.49 -5.60 26.27
N ALA A 159 39.74 -5.30 27.56
CA ALA A 159 40.75 -4.35 27.96
C ALA A 159 42.15 -4.79 27.56
N TYR A 160 42.47 -6.07 27.70
CA TYR A 160 43.74 -6.63 27.24
C TYR A 160 43.92 -6.52 25.73
N THR A 161 42.90 -6.87 24.97
CA THR A 161 42.92 -6.80 23.51
C THR A 161 43.08 -5.35 23.05
N PHE A 162 42.35 -4.43 23.64
CA PHE A 162 42.47 -2.99 23.35
C PHE A 162 43.92 -2.48 23.64
N ALA A 163 44.47 -2.79 24.78
CA ALA A 163 45.82 -2.37 25.17
C ALA A 163 46.88 -3.00 24.24
N ALA A 164 46.73 -4.29 23.90
CA ALA A 164 47.62 -4.99 22.98
C ALA A 164 47.61 -4.38 21.59
N ASP A 165 46.41 -4.02 21.07
CA ASP A 165 46.30 -3.41 19.74
C ASP A 165 46.83 -1.98 19.72
N LEU A 166 46.63 -1.21 20.80
CA LEU A 166 47.22 0.11 20.96
C LEU A 166 48.77 0.04 20.94
N ILE A 167 49.36 -0.91 21.66
CA ILE A 167 50.78 -1.14 21.70
C ILE A 167 51.30 -1.53 20.32
N LYS A 168 50.64 -2.45 19.62
CA LYS A 168 50.98 -2.89 18.25
C LYS A 168 50.89 -1.78 17.23
N SER A 169 50.01 -0.79 17.43
CA SER A 169 49.81 0.35 16.52
C SER A 169 50.99 1.37 16.60
N ALA A 170 51.77 1.33 17.63
CA ALA A 170 52.87 2.29 17.84
C ALA A 170 53.97 2.13 16.81
N LYS A 171 54.34 3.23 16.11
CA LYS A 171 55.35 3.26 15.07
C LYS A 171 56.72 3.69 15.52
N LYS A 172 56.86 4.40 16.66
CA LYS A 172 58.17 4.92 17.12
C LYS A 172 58.42 4.69 18.62
N SER A 173 57.50 5.09 19.49
CA SER A 173 57.61 4.97 20.92
C SER A 173 56.25 4.89 21.58
N ILE A 174 56.27 4.27 22.76
CA ILE A 174 55.12 4.23 23.68
C ILE A 174 55.52 4.88 24.99
N VAL A 175 54.76 5.81 25.46
CA VAL A 175 54.94 6.42 26.77
C VAL A 175 53.70 6.12 27.61
N LEU A 176 53.90 5.39 28.71
CA LEU A 176 52.86 5.12 29.70
C LEU A 176 52.94 6.18 30.81
N ILE A 177 51.88 6.91 30.99
CA ILE A 177 51.73 7.85 32.09
C ILE A 177 50.64 7.30 33.01
N ASP A 178 51.03 6.84 34.20
CA ASP A 178 50.11 6.34 35.21
C ASP A 178 50.02 7.33 36.36
N ASN A 179 48.81 7.86 36.59
CA ASN A 179 48.57 8.82 37.68
C ASN A 179 48.19 8.15 39.01
N TYR A 180 48.24 6.82 39.09
CA TYR A 180 47.78 6.06 40.25
C TYR A 180 48.91 5.50 41.12
N TYR A 181 50.07 6.12 41.14
CA TYR A 181 51.04 5.83 42.22
C TYR A 181 50.73 6.68 43.45
N ARG A 182 50.05 6.05 44.40
CA ARG A 182 50.13 6.40 45.81
C ARG A 182 50.94 5.38 46.57
#